data_3dc36bb68cd1e274ee28d66f7ad06969
#
_entry.id   3dc36bb68cd1e274ee28d66f7ad06969
#
_cell.length_a   1.000
_cell.length_b   1.000
_cell.length_c   1.000
_cell.angle_alpha   90.00
_cell.angle_beta   90.00
_cell.angle_gamma   90.00
#
_symmetry.space_group_name_H-M   'P 1'
#
loop_
_entity.id
_entity.type
_entity.pdbx_description
1 polymer ?
#
loop_
_entity_poly.entity_id
_entity_poly.type
_entity_poly.pdbx_seq_one_letter_code
_entity_poly.pdbx_strand_id
1 'polypeptide(L)'
;GDVYKRQIRNTLVLAVVATLIGCVIGLLCGILNTIPYTRQDPPVKRFFLKLLRALIRIYVEVFRGTPMVLQAVFIFYGLPYFTDGAVAFRGMSGIWAAAIIVVSINTGAYMAESVRGGIISIDPGQTEGAKAIGMTHFQTMTSVILPQAIRNILPQIGNNYIINVKDTSVMFIIGFTEFFASHRYICLLYTSPSPRDGLLPRM
;
A
#
# COMPACT_ATOMS: atom_id res chain seq x y z
N GLY A 1 -13.83 -16.48 23.18
CA GLY A 1 -13.91 -14.99 23.06
C GLY A 1 -12.60 -14.33 22.72
N ASP A 2 -11.49 -14.75 23.32
CA ASP A 2 -10.19 -14.03 23.23
C ASP A 2 -9.47 -14.20 21.89
N VAL A 3 -9.67 -15.31 21.20
CA VAL A 3 -9.10 -15.58 19.88
C VAL A 3 -9.63 -14.57 18.86
N TYR A 4 -10.94 -14.33 18.81
CA TYR A 4 -11.56 -13.37 17.91
C TYR A 4 -11.09 -11.93 18.17
N LYS A 5 -11.00 -11.54 19.46
CA LYS A 5 -10.51 -10.20 19.83
C LYS A 5 -9.09 -9.97 19.33
N ARG A 6 -8.21 -10.99 19.46
CA ARG A 6 -6.84 -10.93 18.95
C ARG A 6 -6.80 -10.77 17.44
N GLN A 7 -7.65 -11.49 16.72
CA GLN A 7 -7.68 -11.48 15.26
C GLN A 7 -8.24 -10.17 14.69
N ILE A 8 -9.32 -9.65 15.27
CA ILE A 8 -9.84 -8.31 14.93
C ILE A 8 -8.74 -7.26 15.16
N ARG A 9 -8.05 -7.34 16.29
CA ARG A 9 -6.93 -6.44 16.57
C ARG A 9 -5.82 -6.57 15.54
N ASN A 10 -5.43 -7.78 15.15
CA ASN A 10 -4.39 -8.00 14.15
C ASN A 10 -4.77 -7.38 12.80
N THR A 11 -5.99 -7.61 12.33
CA THR A 11 -6.53 -7.01 11.11
C THR A 11 -6.46 -5.49 11.16
N LEU A 12 -6.98 -4.88 12.24
CA LEU A 12 -7.01 -3.42 12.37
C LEU A 12 -5.61 -2.82 12.49
N VAL A 13 -4.74 -3.43 13.30
CA VAL A 13 -3.35 -2.96 13.47
C VAL A 13 -2.60 -3.04 12.14
N LEU A 14 -2.68 -4.16 11.42
CA LEU A 14 -2.05 -4.30 10.12
C LEU A 14 -2.56 -3.25 9.14
N ALA A 15 -3.88 -3.08 9.05
CA ALA A 15 -4.48 -2.09 8.14
C ALA A 15 -4.06 -0.65 8.47
N VAL A 16 -4.05 -0.26 9.75
CA VAL A 16 -3.61 1.09 10.18
C VAL A 16 -2.14 1.30 9.86
N VAL A 17 -1.27 0.41 10.32
CA VAL A 17 0.18 0.54 10.14
C VAL A 17 0.55 0.57 8.67
N ALA A 18 0.01 -0.37 7.88
CA ALA A 18 0.29 -0.44 6.45
C ALA A 18 -0.26 0.79 5.69
N THR A 19 -1.44 1.30 6.06
CA THR A 19 -1.98 2.53 5.46
C THR A 19 -1.09 3.72 5.76
N LEU A 20 -0.64 3.89 7.00
CA LEU A 20 0.25 5.01 7.37
C LEU A 20 1.57 4.96 6.61
N ILE A 21 2.23 3.79 6.59
CA ILE A 21 3.48 3.60 5.84
C ILE A 21 3.25 3.82 4.34
N GLY A 22 2.16 3.25 3.79
CA GLY A 22 1.80 3.43 2.38
C GLY A 22 1.52 4.89 2.03
N CYS A 23 0.87 5.66 2.91
CA CYS A 23 0.67 7.10 2.72
C CYS A 23 1.99 7.85 2.68
N VAL A 24 2.96 7.53 3.53
CA VAL A 24 4.30 8.14 3.52
C VAL A 24 5.02 7.81 2.20
N ILE A 25 5.04 6.54 1.80
CA ILE A 25 5.65 6.12 0.53
C ILE A 25 4.98 6.85 -0.65
N GLY A 26 3.64 6.85 -0.69
CA GLY A 26 2.88 7.48 -1.75
C GLY A 26 3.09 9.00 -1.81
N LEU A 27 3.15 9.67 -0.66
CA LEU A 27 3.43 11.11 -0.57
C LEU A 27 4.82 11.42 -1.13
N LEU A 28 5.84 10.67 -0.71
CA LEU A 28 7.21 10.85 -1.20
C LEU A 28 7.28 10.61 -2.72
N CYS A 29 6.74 9.52 -3.22
CA CYS A 29 6.70 9.22 -4.65
C CYS A 29 5.92 10.27 -5.44
N GLY A 30 4.78 10.72 -4.93
CA GLY A 30 3.95 11.74 -5.56
C GLY A 30 4.67 13.09 -5.66
N ILE A 31 5.29 13.56 -4.58
CA ILE A 31 6.07 14.81 -4.57
C ILE A 31 7.28 14.69 -5.51
N LEU A 32 8.06 13.61 -5.43
CA LEU A 32 9.23 13.41 -6.28
C LEU A 32 8.86 13.40 -7.77
N ASN A 33 7.69 12.89 -8.11
CA ASN A 33 7.20 12.88 -9.48
C ASN A 33 6.80 14.27 -10.01
N THR A 34 6.55 15.25 -9.12
CA THR A 34 6.17 16.63 -9.49
C THR A 34 7.34 17.61 -9.56
N ILE A 35 8.56 17.23 -9.14
CA ILE A 35 9.74 18.12 -9.18
C ILE A 35 9.99 18.56 -10.63
N PRO A 36 9.88 19.87 -10.98
CA PRO A 36 10.08 20.32 -12.35
C PRO A 36 11.56 20.19 -12.76
N TYR A 37 11.78 19.90 -14.04
CA TYR A 37 13.11 20.04 -14.66
C TYR A 37 12.98 20.80 -15.98
N THR A 38 13.90 21.72 -16.21
CA THR A 38 13.95 22.55 -17.42
C THR A 38 15.13 22.16 -18.32
N ARG A 39 15.11 22.64 -19.56
CA ARG A 39 16.26 22.45 -20.50
C ARG A 39 17.54 23.13 -20.00
N GLN A 40 17.42 24.12 -19.11
CA GLN A 40 18.54 24.87 -18.52
C GLN A 40 19.20 24.14 -17.34
N ASP A 41 18.58 23.12 -16.77
CA ASP A 41 19.17 22.35 -15.67
C ASP A 41 20.36 21.50 -16.17
N PRO A 42 21.36 21.26 -15.28
CA PRO A 42 22.51 20.42 -15.60
C PRO A 42 22.08 19.05 -16.14
N PRO A 43 22.79 18.49 -17.13
CA PRO A 43 22.41 17.22 -17.76
C PRO A 43 22.33 16.05 -16.75
N VAL A 44 23.20 16.06 -15.74
CA VAL A 44 23.19 15.07 -14.65
C VAL A 44 21.89 15.12 -13.85
N LYS A 45 21.44 16.30 -13.43
CA LYS A 45 20.17 16.48 -12.70
C LYS A 45 18.98 16.00 -13.54
N ARG A 46 18.95 16.35 -14.83
CA ARG A 46 17.90 15.93 -15.76
C ARG A 46 17.87 14.40 -15.95
N PHE A 47 19.03 13.78 -16.10
CA PHE A 47 19.12 12.32 -16.22
C PHE A 47 18.62 11.63 -14.95
N PHE A 48 19.07 12.08 -13.77
CA PHE A 48 18.66 11.51 -12.50
C PHE A 48 17.15 11.64 -12.24
N LEU A 49 16.55 12.81 -12.51
CA LEU A 49 15.11 13.01 -12.34
C LEU A 49 14.30 12.20 -13.34
N LYS A 50 14.77 12.02 -14.58
CA LYS A 50 14.10 11.13 -15.54
C LYS A 50 14.15 9.67 -15.10
N LEU A 51 15.31 9.21 -14.64
CA LEU A 51 15.48 7.86 -14.12
C LEU A 51 14.58 7.63 -12.89
N LEU A 52 14.59 8.55 -11.94
CA LEU A 52 13.73 8.48 -10.75
C LEU A 52 12.25 8.38 -11.10
N ARG A 53 11.77 9.21 -12.03
CA ARG A 53 10.38 9.15 -12.49
C ARG A 53 10.07 7.85 -13.21
N ALA A 54 11.00 7.33 -14.00
CA ALA A 54 10.83 6.03 -14.66
C ALA A 54 10.69 4.90 -13.62
N LEU A 55 11.54 4.90 -12.58
CA LEU A 55 11.48 3.93 -11.50
C LEU A 55 10.17 4.03 -10.70
N ILE A 56 9.73 5.25 -10.37
CA ILE A 56 8.45 5.47 -9.68
C ILE A 56 7.28 4.98 -10.55
N ARG A 57 7.32 5.24 -11.85
CA ARG A 57 6.29 4.78 -12.80
C ARG A 57 6.24 3.25 -12.84
N ILE A 58 7.39 2.59 -13.01
CA ILE A 58 7.48 1.13 -13.01
C ILE A 58 6.94 0.56 -11.70
N TYR A 59 7.34 1.13 -10.56
CA TYR A 59 6.83 0.75 -9.25
C TYR A 59 5.30 0.83 -9.20
N VAL A 60 4.73 1.99 -9.57
CA VAL A 60 3.27 2.20 -9.54
C VAL A 60 2.54 1.25 -10.50
N GLU A 61 3.04 1.08 -11.73
CA GLU A 61 2.42 0.21 -12.73
C GLU A 61 2.47 -1.26 -12.30
N VAL A 62 3.60 -1.74 -11.78
CA VAL A 62 3.76 -3.13 -11.34
C VAL A 62 2.85 -3.43 -10.15
N PHE A 63 2.91 -2.62 -9.09
CA PHE A 63 2.16 -2.92 -7.85
C PHE A 63 0.66 -2.64 -7.96
N ARG A 64 0.21 -1.78 -8.87
CA ARG A 64 -1.22 -1.61 -9.18
C ARG A 64 -1.73 -2.60 -10.21
N GLY A 65 -0.87 -3.07 -11.10
CA GLY A 65 -1.22 -4.01 -12.17
C GLY A 65 -1.17 -5.48 -11.78
N THR A 66 -0.64 -5.81 -10.60
CA THR A 66 -0.53 -7.20 -10.13
C THR A 66 -1.43 -7.46 -8.92
N PRO A 67 -2.05 -8.67 -8.82
CA PRO A 67 -2.82 -9.05 -7.65
C PRO A 67 -1.97 -9.06 -6.37
N MET A 68 -2.51 -8.55 -5.25
CA MET A 68 -1.81 -8.53 -3.97
C MET A 68 -1.41 -9.94 -3.48
N VAL A 69 -2.21 -10.95 -3.79
CA VAL A 69 -1.88 -12.37 -3.52
C VAL A 69 -0.54 -12.76 -4.13
N LEU A 70 -0.33 -12.41 -5.40
CA LEU A 70 0.91 -12.71 -6.12
C LEU A 70 2.10 -11.98 -5.49
N GLN A 71 1.91 -10.71 -5.10
CA GLN A 71 2.93 -9.92 -4.41
C GLN A 71 3.30 -10.55 -3.06
N ALA A 72 2.31 -11.01 -2.29
CA ALA A 72 2.53 -11.69 -1.01
C ALA A 72 3.35 -12.98 -1.17
N VAL A 73 2.98 -13.82 -2.15
CA VAL A 73 3.70 -15.07 -2.44
C VAL A 73 5.13 -14.79 -2.89
N PHE A 74 5.31 -13.82 -3.80
CA PHE A 74 6.63 -13.46 -4.30
C PHE A 74 7.54 -12.90 -3.20
N ILE A 75 7.03 -12.00 -2.35
CA ILE A 75 7.82 -11.40 -1.27
C ILE A 75 8.12 -12.44 -0.19
N PHE A 76 7.15 -13.22 0.24
CA PHE A 76 7.33 -14.14 1.36
C PHE A 76 8.12 -15.40 0.99
N TYR A 77 7.87 -15.99 -0.17
CA TYR A 77 8.52 -17.23 -0.63
C TYR A 77 9.60 -16.98 -1.69
N GLY A 78 9.38 -16.02 -2.59
CA GLY A 78 10.30 -15.75 -3.69
C GLY A 78 11.59 -15.07 -3.23
N LEU A 79 11.52 -14.03 -2.40
CA LEU A 79 12.73 -13.34 -1.92
C LEU A 79 13.71 -14.28 -1.19
N PRO A 80 13.27 -15.13 -0.24
CA PRO A 80 14.16 -16.12 0.36
C PRO A 80 14.80 -17.06 -0.67
N TYR A 81 14.08 -17.48 -1.68
CA TYR A 81 14.58 -18.34 -2.72
C TYR A 81 15.67 -17.66 -3.58
N PHE A 82 15.43 -16.41 -4.02
CA PHE A 82 16.38 -15.67 -4.84
C PHE A 82 17.60 -15.14 -4.08
N THR A 83 17.51 -15.05 -2.75
CA THR A 83 18.60 -14.54 -1.89
C THR A 83 19.32 -15.65 -1.14
N ASP A 84 19.14 -16.92 -1.53
CA ASP A 84 19.70 -18.08 -0.83
C ASP A 84 19.47 -18.05 0.68
N GLY A 85 18.29 -17.54 1.09
CA GLY A 85 17.89 -17.41 2.48
C GLY A 85 18.48 -16.21 3.25
N ALA A 86 19.22 -15.31 2.58
CA ALA A 86 19.74 -14.09 3.21
C ALA A 86 18.61 -13.16 3.70
N VAL A 87 17.51 -13.10 2.95
CA VAL A 87 16.28 -12.42 3.35
C VAL A 87 15.21 -13.49 3.59
N ALA A 88 14.99 -13.89 4.82
CA ALA A 88 13.99 -14.90 5.15
C ALA A 88 13.03 -14.41 6.25
N PHE A 89 11.75 -14.54 5.99
CA PHE A 89 10.68 -14.19 6.94
C PHE A 89 10.38 -15.42 7.82
N ARG A 90 11.03 -15.52 8.98
CA ARG A 90 10.90 -16.67 9.87
C ARG A 90 10.03 -16.36 11.09
N GLY A 91 9.20 -17.33 11.46
CA GLY A 91 8.33 -17.22 12.64
C GLY A 91 7.25 -16.15 12.52
N MET A 92 6.56 -15.90 13.62
CA MET A 92 5.42 -14.95 13.66
C MET A 92 5.85 -13.51 13.34
N SER A 93 7.01 -13.07 13.83
CA SER A 93 7.55 -11.73 13.53
C SER A 93 7.87 -11.55 12.05
N GLY A 94 8.39 -12.59 11.38
CA GLY A 94 8.64 -12.57 9.95
C GLY A 94 7.35 -12.47 9.14
N ILE A 95 6.31 -13.20 9.52
CA ILE A 95 4.98 -13.13 8.88
C ILE A 95 4.39 -11.72 9.01
N TRP A 96 4.48 -11.09 10.19
CA TRP A 96 4.05 -9.72 10.41
C TRP A 96 4.82 -8.73 9.55
N ALA A 97 6.15 -8.87 9.50
CA ALA A 97 7.00 -8.01 8.67
C ALA A 97 6.64 -8.14 7.18
N ALA A 98 6.48 -9.35 6.67
CA ALA A 98 6.08 -9.58 5.29
C ALA A 98 4.70 -8.98 4.99
N ALA A 99 3.71 -9.19 5.87
CA ALA A 99 2.37 -8.64 5.69
C ALA A 99 2.39 -7.09 5.66
N ILE A 100 3.11 -6.45 6.60
CA ILE A 100 3.27 -4.99 6.62
C ILE A 100 3.94 -4.51 5.33
N ILE A 101 5.02 -5.16 4.88
CA ILE A 101 5.74 -4.79 3.66
C ILE A 101 4.83 -4.88 2.44
N VAL A 102 4.16 -6.02 2.25
CA VAL A 102 3.28 -6.24 1.08
C VAL A 102 2.17 -5.19 1.02
N VAL A 103 1.42 -5.04 2.11
CA VAL A 103 0.27 -4.11 2.14
C VAL A 103 0.74 -2.66 2.05
N SER A 104 1.86 -2.29 2.68
CA SER A 104 2.41 -0.92 2.62
C SER A 104 2.90 -0.55 1.23
N ILE A 105 3.63 -1.44 0.55
CA ILE A 105 4.14 -1.20 -0.81
C ILE A 105 2.97 -1.09 -1.79
N ASN A 106 1.99 -1.98 -1.68
CA ASN A 106 0.80 -1.94 -2.53
C ASN A 106 0.02 -0.63 -2.30
N THR A 107 -0.30 -0.29 -1.05
CA THR A 107 -0.97 0.97 -0.69
C THR A 107 -0.17 2.18 -1.15
N GLY A 108 1.15 2.15 -1.01
CA GLY A 108 2.04 3.22 -1.46
C GLY A 108 1.94 3.51 -2.96
N ALA A 109 1.78 2.47 -3.79
CA ALA A 109 1.59 2.62 -5.23
C ALA A 109 0.24 3.32 -5.55
N TYR A 110 -0.84 2.93 -4.87
CA TYR A 110 -2.14 3.60 -5.03
C TYR A 110 -2.10 5.04 -4.53
N MET A 111 -1.47 5.27 -3.37
CA MET A 111 -1.34 6.61 -2.79
C MET A 111 -0.43 7.53 -3.64
N ALA A 112 0.63 7.00 -4.27
CA ALA A 112 1.48 7.81 -5.17
C ALA A 112 0.68 8.42 -6.32
N GLU A 113 -0.24 7.64 -6.90
CA GLU A 113 -1.13 8.14 -7.96
C GLU A 113 -2.18 9.11 -7.42
N SER A 114 -2.76 8.82 -6.25
CA SER A 114 -3.70 9.73 -5.59
C SER A 114 -3.05 11.08 -5.24
N VAL A 115 -1.83 11.07 -4.74
CA VAL A 115 -1.06 12.30 -4.44
C VAL A 115 -0.75 13.07 -5.72
N ARG A 116 -0.31 12.39 -6.77
CA ARG A 116 -0.09 13.01 -8.08
C ARG A 116 -1.37 13.66 -8.61
N GLY A 117 -2.48 12.94 -8.56
CA GLY A 117 -3.79 13.45 -8.98
C GLY A 117 -4.25 14.64 -8.13
N GLY A 118 -4.08 14.56 -6.81
CA GLY A 118 -4.42 15.63 -5.87
C GLY A 118 -3.60 16.91 -6.10
N ILE A 119 -2.32 16.78 -6.44
CA ILE A 119 -1.47 17.94 -6.78
C ILE A 119 -1.90 18.57 -8.13
N ILE A 120 -2.19 17.74 -9.13
CA ILE A 120 -2.60 18.20 -10.47
C ILE A 120 -3.99 18.84 -10.44
N SER A 121 -4.87 18.45 -9.53
CA SER A 121 -6.23 18.99 -9.40
C SER A 121 -6.26 20.42 -8.83
N ILE A 122 -5.13 20.94 -8.33
CA ILE A 122 -5.08 22.29 -7.81
C ILE A 122 -4.96 23.28 -8.98
N ASP A 123 -5.71 24.37 -8.89
CA ASP A 123 -5.73 25.41 -9.90
C ASP A 123 -4.29 25.92 -10.19
N PRO A 124 -3.85 25.89 -11.47
CA PRO A 124 -2.54 26.44 -11.87
C PRO A 124 -2.30 27.88 -11.41
N GLY A 125 -3.36 28.69 -11.29
CA GLY A 125 -3.30 30.06 -10.78
C GLY A 125 -2.70 30.15 -9.37
N GLN A 126 -2.83 29.13 -8.52
CA GLN A 126 -2.18 29.07 -7.21
C GLN A 126 -0.66 29.03 -7.35
N THR A 127 -0.16 28.26 -8.32
CA THR A 127 1.29 28.20 -8.60
C THR A 127 1.79 29.47 -9.24
N GLU A 128 1.02 30.07 -10.16
CA GLU A 128 1.38 31.32 -10.81
C GLU A 128 1.37 32.50 -9.83
N GLY A 129 0.34 32.61 -9.00
CA GLY A 129 0.27 33.63 -7.95
C GLY A 129 1.42 33.53 -6.94
N ALA A 130 1.76 32.33 -6.48
CA ALA A 130 2.89 32.13 -5.59
C ALA A 130 4.22 32.56 -6.23
N LYS A 131 4.41 32.24 -7.51
CA LYS A 131 5.60 32.68 -8.26
C LYS A 131 5.63 34.19 -8.48
N ALA A 132 4.48 34.81 -8.70
CA ALA A 132 4.40 36.29 -8.90
C ALA A 132 4.86 37.07 -7.68
N ILE A 133 4.68 36.54 -6.46
CA ILE A 133 5.18 37.12 -5.22
C ILE A 133 6.61 36.66 -4.85
N GLY A 134 7.31 35.97 -5.78
CA GLY A 134 8.72 35.60 -5.63
C GLY A 134 8.95 34.28 -4.85
N MET A 135 7.93 33.45 -4.61
CA MET A 135 8.13 32.18 -3.94
C MET A 135 8.91 31.18 -4.81
N THR A 136 9.89 30.54 -4.19
CA THR A 136 10.60 29.42 -4.83
C THR A 136 9.66 28.22 -5.06
N HIS A 137 10.03 27.32 -5.97
CA HIS A 137 9.24 26.11 -6.22
C HIS A 137 9.00 25.31 -4.93
N PHE A 138 10.00 25.18 -4.07
CA PHE A 138 9.87 24.46 -2.80
C PHE A 138 8.88 25.15 -1.86
N GLN A 139 8.98 26.48 -1.71
CA GLN A 139 8.03 27.26 -0.90
C GLN A 139 6.60 27.15 -1.45
N THR A 140 6.42 27.29 -2.76
CA THR A 140 5.12 27.13 -3.41
C THR A 140 4.54 25.76 -3.14
N MET A 141 5.36 24.70 -3.29
CA MET A 141 4.92 23.32 -3.07
C MET A 141 4.51 23.08 -1.61
N THR A 142 5.37 23.46 -0.66
CA THR A 142 5.15 23.14 0.76
C THR A 142 4.10 24.03 1.43
N SER A 143 4.01 25.32 1.06
CA SER A 143 3.14 26.28 1.73
C SER A 143 1.79 26.50 1.05
N VAL A 144 1.69 26.25 -0.26
CA VAL A 144 0.48 26.54 -1.04
C VAL A 144 -0.15 25.25 -1.57
N ILE A 145 0.60 24.46 -2.34
CA ILE A 145 0.07 23.33 -3.08
C ILE A 145 -0.19 22.12 -2.19
N LEU A 146 0.82 21.68 -1.42
CA LEU A 146 0.76 20.45 -0.64
C LEU A 146 -0.35 20.46 0.44
N PRO A 147 -0.59 21.56 1.20
CA PRO A 147 -1.68 21.61 2.16
C PRO A 147 -3.07 21.46 1.51
N GLN A 148 -3.25 22.04 0.32
CA GLN A 148 -4.48 21.91 -0.43
C GLN A 148 -4.62 20.48 -1.02
N ALA A 149 -3.55 19.93 -1.61
CA ALA A 149 -3.51 18.57 -2.13
C ALA A 149 -3.86 17.54 -1.06
N ILE A 150 -3.30 17.66 0.15
CA ILE A 150 -3.58 16.75 1.26
C ILE A 150 -5.07 16.76 1.61
N ARG A 151 -5.71 17.92 1.64
CA ARG A 151 -7.17 18.00 1.90
C ARG A 151 -7.97 17.24 0.83
N ASN A 152 -7.58 17.35 -0.43
CA ASN A 152 -8.24 16.66 -1.54
C ASN A 152 -8.01 15.14 -1.48
N ILE A 153 -6.89 14.69 -0.91
CA ILE A 153 -6.50 13.27 -0.83
C ILE A 153 -7.06 12.59 0.43
N LEU A 154 -7.41 13.35 1.48
CA LEU A 154 -7.93 12.78 2.74
C LEU A 154 -9.05 11.75 2.57
N PRO A 155 -10.08 11.96 1.74
CA PRO A 155 -11.11 10.95 1.50
C PRO A 155 -10.54 9.67 0.90
N GLN A 156 -9.53 9.79 0.03
CA GLN A 156 -8.87 8.64 -0.59
C GLN A 156 -8.03 7.84 0.42
N ILE A 157 -7.42 8.50 1.40
CA ILE A 157 -6.72 7.82 2.51
C ILE A 157 -7.71 6.97 3.30
N GLY A 158 -8.88 7.51 3.64
CA GLY A 158 -9.94 6.77 4.32
C GLY A 158 -10.43 5.56 3.50
N ASN A 159 -10.62 5.74 2.20
CA ASN A 159 -11.00 4.66 1.30
C ASN A 159 -9.93 3.56 1.24
N ASN A 160 -8.65 3.92 1.11
CA ASN A 160 -7.55 2.95 1.13
C ASN A 160 -7.47 2.18 2.45
N TYR A 161 -7.73 2.84 3.59
CA TYR A 161 -7.81 2.14 4.87
C TYR A 161 -8.90 1.06 4.88
N ILE A 162 -10.10 1.38 4.38
CA ILE A 162 -11.21 0.41 4.28
C ILE A 162 -10.84 -0.76 3.33
N ILE A 163 -10.19 -0.46 2.22
CA ILE A 163 -9.68 -1.47 1.28
C ILE A 163 -8.66 -2.36 2.00
N ASN A 164 -7.68 -1.78 2.69
CA ASN A 164 -6.66 -2.52 3.42
C ASN A 164 -7.26 -3.45 4.49
N VAL A 165 -8.31 -3.03 5.20
CA VAL A 165 -9.02 -3.91 6.15
C VAL A 165 -9.56 -5.17 5.46
N LYS A 166 -10.05 -5.05 4.22
CA LYS A 166 -10.50 -6.20 3.43
C LYS A 166 -9.32 -7.02 2.90
N ASP A 167 -8.30 -6.35 2.41
CA ASP A 167 -7.13 -6.95 1.76
C ASP A 167 -6.21 -7.67 2.74
N THR A 168 -6.29 -7.39 4.06
CA THR A 168 -5.61 -8.20 5.08
C THR A 168 -6.03 -9.67 5.00
N SER A 169 -7.25 -9.97 4.53
CA SER A 169 -7.73 -11.34 4.33
C SER A 169 -6.88 -12.15 3.35
N VAL A 170 -6.22 -11.48 2.40
CA VAL A 170 -5.32 -12.12 1.43
C VAL A 170 -4.05 -12.63 2.10
N MET A 171 -3.66 -12.04 3.22
CA MET A 171 -2.43 -12.40 3.95
C MET A 171 -2.48 -13.79 4.60
N PHE A 172 -3.65 -14.47 4.62
CA PHE A 172 -3.72 -15.85 5.09
C PHE A 172 -2.81 -16.78 4.27
N ILE A 173 -2.50 -16.45 3.02
CA ILE A 173 -1.66 -17.27 2.13
C ILE A 173 -0.21 -17.38 2.64
N ILE A 174 0.26 -16.40 3.38
CA ILE A 174 1.58 -16.41 4.03
C ILE A 174 1.50 -16.84 5.49
N GLY A 175 0.35 -17.35 5.95
CA GLY A 175 0.12 -17.82 7.32
C GLY A 175 -0.21 -16.72 8.33
N PHE A 176 -0.58 -15.51 7.86
CA PHE A 176 -1.03 -14.44 8.76
C PHE A 176 -2.42 -14.76 9.30
N THR A 177 -2.51 -14.95 10.62
CA THR A 177 -3.77 -15.23 11.31
C THR A 177 -4.54 -13.94 11.58
N GLU A 178 -5.53 -13.71 10.77
CA GLU A 178 -6.44 -12.57 10.84
C GLU A 178 -7.91 -13.05 10.99
N PHE A 179 -8.85 -12.13 11.09
CA PHE A 179 -10.26 -12.43 11.35
C PHE A 179 -10.90 -13.35 10.31
N PHE A 180 -10.63 -13.14 9.02
CA PHE A 180 -11.22 -13.92 7.92
C PHE A 180 -10.70 -15.38 7.89
N ALA A 181 -9.40 -15.58 8.13
CA ALA A 181 -8.81 -16.91 8.18
C ALA A 181 -9.49 -17.77 9.25
N SER A 182 -9.76 -17.19 10.42
CA SER A 182 -10.42 -17.89 11.50
C SER A 182 -11.89 -18.17 11.23
N HIS A 183 -12.59 -17.25 10.59
CA HIS A 183 -13.96 -17.48 10.15
C HIS A 183 -14.02 -18.65 9.17
N ARG A 184 -13.12 -18.74 8.19
CA ARG A 184 -13.02 -19.89 7.28
C ARG A 184 -12.80 -21.20 8.02
N TYR A 185 -11.90 -21.25 9.00
CA TYR A 185 -11.67 -22.47 9.79
C TYR A 185 -12.93 -22.93 10.51
N ILE A 186 -13.67 -22.00 11.11
CA ILE A 186 -14.91 -22.33 11.81
C ILE A 186 -15.99 -22.77 10.82
N CYS A 187 -16.18 -22.06 9.71
CA CYS A 187 -17.13 -22.49 8.68
C CYS A 187 -16.81 -23.89 8.16
N LEU A 188 -15.54 -24.20 7.90
CA LEU A 188 -15.15 -25.54 7.46
C LEU A 188 -15.42 -26.61 8.50
N LEU A 189 -15.24 -26.31 9.79
CA LEU A 189 -15.52 -27.25 10.89
C LEU A 189 -17.04 -27.53 11.05
N TYR A 190 -17.89 -26.50 10.88
CA TYR A 190 -19.33 -26.62 11.10
C TYR A 190 -20.12 -26.95 9.85
N THR A 191 -19.60 -26.66 8.64
CA THR A 191 -20.29 -26.87 7.38
C THR A 191 -19.70 -28.00 6.52
N SER A 192 -18.54 -28.54 6.89
CA SER A 192 -18.01 -29.74 6.24
C SER A 192 -18.90 -30.94 6.60
N PRO A 193 -19.47 -31.66 5.61
CA PRO A 193 -20.28 -32.83 5.90
C PRO A 193 -19.44 -33.83 6.70
N SER A 194 -19.94 -34.17 7.89
CA SER A 194 -19.33 -35.22 8.70
C SER A 194 -19.47 -36.54 7.97
N PRO A 195 -18.49 -37.45 8.02
CA PRO A 195 -18.66 -38.82 7.51
C PRO A 195 -19.87 -39.54 8.11
N ARG A 196 -20.40 -39.05 9.25
CA ARG A 196 -21.62 -39.57 9.91
C ARG A 196 -22.90 -39.01 9.31
N ASP A 197 -22.88 -37.88 8.60
CA ASP A 197 -24.09 -37.28 8.03
C ASP A 197 -24.64 -38.08 6.85
N GLY A 198 -23.80 -38.91 6.20
CA GLY A 198 -24.22 -39.87 5.18
C GLY A 198 -24.80 -41.18 5.73
N LEU A 199 -24.73 -41.40 7.04
CA LEU A 199 -25.23 -42.60 7.68
C LEU A 199 -26.60 -42.44 8.35
N LEU A 200 -27.15 -41.21 8.37
CA LEU A 200 -28.51 -40.99 8.87
C LEU A 200 -29.50 -41.31 7.74
N PRO A 201 -30.40 -42.29 7.92
CA PRO A 201 -31.43 -42.54 6.94
C PRO A 201 -32.31 -41.31 6.79
N ARG A 202 -32.52 -40.86 5.55
CA ARG A 202 -33.51 -39.83 5.24
C ARG A 202 -34.89 -40.40 5.63
N MET A 203 -35.45 -39.93 6.74
CA MET A 203 -36.85 -40.10 7.06
C MET A 203 -37.70 -39.17 6.21
#